data_1162508c716de3fd54eefc7e8de6eb44
#
_entry.id   1162508c716de3fd54eefc7e8de6eb44
#
_cell.length_a   1.000
_cell.length_b   1.000
_cell.length_c   1.000
_cell.angle_alpha   90.00
_cell.angle_beta   90.00
_cell.angle_gamma   90.00
#
_symmetry.space_group_name_H-M   'P 1'
#
loop_
_entity.id
_entity.type
_entity.pdbx_description
1 polymer ?
#
loop_
_entity_poly.entity_id
_entity_poly.type
_entity_poly.pdbx_seq_one_letter_code
_entity_poly.pdbx_strand_id
1 'polypeptide(L)' 'MVFNTALGIVQQDEDAEDITQEVFVTLYEKLDDFREESQLSTWLYRVTIHKSLDLDRKKK' A
#
# COMPACT_ATOMS: atom_id res chain seq x y z
N MET A 1 8.40 4.98 0.42
CA MET A 1 7.04 5.51 0.15
C MET A 1 5.95 4.62 0.71
N VAL A 2 5.89 3.37 0.29
CA VAL A 2 4.79 2.48 0.71
C VAL A 2 4.79 2.28 2.22
N PHE A 3 5.93 1.86 2.78
CA PHE A 3 6.02 1.62 4.21
C PHE A 3 5.74 2.88 5.03
N ASN A 4 6.35 4.01 4.64
CA ASN A 4 6.16 5.25 5.38
C ASN A 4 4.72 5.75 5.33
N THR A 5 4.06 5.60 4.17
CA THR A 5 2.66 5.99 4.03
C THR A 5 1.77 5.12 4.91
N ALA A 6 1.99 3.80 4.89
CA ALA A 6 1.22 2.89 5.72
C ALA A 6 1.47 3.17 7.21
N LEU A 7 2.73 3.36 7.58
CA LEU A 7 3.09 3.62 8.97
C LEU A 7 2.41 4.88 9.51
N GLY A 8 2.32 5.91 8.67
CA GLY A 8 1.66 7.15 9.06
C GLY A 8 0.18 6.97 9.36
N ILE A 9 -0.45 5.95 8.78
CA ILE A 9 -1.87 5.68 8.97
C ILE A 9 -2.11 4.69 10.11
N VAL A 10 -1.41 3.55 10.10
CA VAL A 10 -1.64 2.50 11.09
C VAL A 10 -0.81 2.65 12.36
N GLN A 11 0.28 3.39 12.30
CA GLN A 11 1.14 3.75 13.44
C GLN A 11 1.73 2.54 14.20
N GLN A 12 1.88 1.41 13.51
CA GLN A 12 2.53 0.22 14.05
C GLN A 12 3.39 -0.42 12.96
N ASP A 13 4.63 -0.74 13.32
CA ASP A 13 5.60 -1.29 12.36
C ASP A 13 5.13 -2.60 11.75
N GLU A 14 4.61 -3.51 12.57
CA GLU A 14 4.15 -4.81 12.07
C GLU A 14 3.04 -4.67 11.05
N ASP A 15 2.09 -3.80 11.32
CA ASP A 15 0.98 -3.55 10.41
C ASP A 15 1.46 -2.90 9.11
N ALA A 16 2.38 -1.94 9.22
CA ALA A 16 2.94 -1.29 8.04
C ALA A 16 3.72 -2.29 7.18
N GLU A 17 4.44 -3.23 7.80
CA GLU A 17 5.14 -4.28 7.07
C GLU A 17 4.16 -5.19 6.33
N ASP A 18 3.10 -5.60 6.98
CA ASP A 18 2.09 -6.45 6.37
C ASP A 18 1.46 -5.76 5.17
N ILE A 19 1.11 -4.47 5.33
CA ILE A 19 0.53 -3.70 4.24
C ILE A 19 1.52 -3.57 3.09
N THR A 20 2.79 -3.32 3.40
CA THR A 20 3.83 -3.20 2.37
C THR A 20 3.93 -4.48 1.56
N GLN A 21 3.93 -5.64 2.23
CA GLN A 21 3.99 -6.92 1.54
C GLN A 21 2.77 -7.13 0.65
N GLU A 22 1.58 -6.83 1.15
CA GLU A 22 0.36 -6.97 0.36
C GLU A 22 0.36 -6.06 -0.87
N VAL A 23 0.84 -4.83 -0.70
CA VAL A 23 0.93 -3.88 -1.81
C VAL A 23 1.86 -4.42 -2.88
N PHE A 24 3.01 -4.95 -2.50
CA PHE A 24 3.97 -5.47 -3.47
C PHE A 24 3.49 -6.74 -4.16
N VAL A 25 2.76 -7.61 -3.45
CA VAL A 25 2.14 -8.77 -4.09
C VAL A 25 1.13 -8.31 -5.14
N THR A 26 0.28 -7.35 -4.79
CA THR A 26 -0.69 -6.80 -5.73
C THR A 26 -0.01 -6.13 -6.90
N LEU A 27 1.09 -5.41 -6.64
CA LEU A 27 1.88 -4.77 -7.69
C LEU A 27 2.41 -5.80 -8.68
N TYR A 28 2.94 -6.90 -8.16
CA TYR A 28 3.47 -7.96 -9.01
C TYR A 28 2.41 -8.48 -9.98
N GLU A 29 1.20 -8.67 -9.49
CA GLU A 29 0.08 -9.15 -10.31
C GLU A 29 -0.35 -8.12 -11.36
N LYS A 30 -0.12 -6.84 -11.11
CA LYS A 30 -0.60 -5.75 -11.96
C LYS A 30 0.49 -5.07 -12.79
N LEU A 31 1.73 -5.55 -12.72
CA LEU A 31 2.85 -4.88 -13.38
C LEU A 31 2.62 -4.62 -14.86
N ASP A 32 2.04 -5.59 -15.55
CA ASP A 32 1.83 -5.49 -16.99
C ASP A 32 0.75 -4.48 -17.38
N ASP A 33 -0.06 -4.05 -16.42
CA ASP A 33 -1.13 -3.09 -16.67
C ASP A 33 -0.63 -1.64 -16.72
N PHE A 34 0.59 -1.40 -16.25
CA PHE A 34 1.13 -0.04 -16.18
C PHE A 34 2.09 0.23 -17.31
N ARG A 35 1.84 1.30 -18.06
CA ARG A 35 2.68 1.71 -19.17
C ARG A 35 3.65 2.83 -18.80
N GLU A 36 3.34 3.60 -17.77
CA GLU A 36 4.14 4.75 -17.36
C GLU A 36 4.40 4.72 -15.86
N GLU A 37 5.56 5.22 -15.46
CA GLU A 37 5.93 5.31 -14.05
C GLU A 37 4.98 6.18 -13.25
N SER A 38 4.47 7.26 -13.85
CA SER A 38 3.56 8.15 -13.15
C SER A 38 2.27 7.44 -12.76
N GLN A 39 1.76 6.56 -13.64
CA GLN A 39 0.57 5.77 -13.33
C GLN A 39 0.85 4.79 -12.20
N LEU A 40 2.01 4.16 -12.23
CA LEU A 40 2.42 3.21 -11.20
C LEU A 40 2.52 3.88 -9.83
N SER A 41 3.18 5.02 -9.77
CA SER A 41 3.36 5.75 -8.51
C SER A 41 2.01 6.15 -7.90
N THR A 42 1.11 6.66 -8.72
CA THR A 42 -0.22 7.06 -8.26
C THR A 42 -0.99 5.86 -7.74
N TRP A 43 -0.92 4.74 -8.46
CA TRP A 43 -1.59 3.52 -8.06
C TRP A 43 -1.05 2.98 -6.73
N LEU A 44 0.28 2.96 -6.59
CA LEU A 44 0.92 2.50 -5.35
C LEU A 44 0.45 3.32 -4.15
N TYR A 45 0.41 4.63 -4.32
CA TYR A 45 -0.02 5.52 -3.25
C TYR A 45 -1.47 5.24 -2.84
N ARG A 46 -2.36 5.14 -3.83
CA ARG A 46 -3.77 4.87 -3.57
C ARG A 46 -4.00 3.52 -2.90
N VAL A 47 -3.37 2.48 -3.41
CA VAL A 47 -3.53 1.13 -2.85
C VAL A 47 -3.01 1.09 -1.42
N THR A 48 -1.87 1.73 -1.17
CA THR A 48 -1.30 1.78 0.17
C THR A 48 -2.26 2.46 1.14
N ILE A 49 -2.83 3.59 0.76
CA ILE A 49 -3.77 4.30 1.61
C ILE A 49 -5.02 3.46 1.86
N HIS A 50 -5.59 2.85 0.82
CA HIS A 50 -6.79 2.04 0.96
C HIS A 50 -6.57 0.85 1.90
N LYS A 51 -5.48 0.12 1.71
CA LYS A 51 -5.18 -1.02 2.56
C LYS A 51 -4.91 -0.60 4.01
N SER A 52 -4.23 0.53 4.18
CA SER A 52 -3.93 1.05 5.51
C SER A 52 -5.20 1.47 6.24
N LEU A 53 -6.10 2.17 5.56
CA LEU A 53 -7.37 2.58 6.15
C LEU A 53 -8.25 1.38 6.49
N ASP A 54 -8.27 0.36 5.62
CA ASP A 54 -9.04 -0.85 5.89
C ASP A 54 -8.55 -1.55 7.15
N LEU A 55 -7.25 -1.69 7.29
CA LEU A 55 -6.69 -2.33 8.48
C LEU A 55 -6.96 -1.49 9.73
N ASP A 56 -6.80 -0.19 9.64
CA ASP A 56 -7.05 0.71 10.76
C ASP A 56 -8.50 0.61 11.23
N ARG A 57 -9.45 0.54 10.28
CA ARG A 57 -10.86 0.39 10.62
C ARG A 57 -11.16 -0.94 11.31
N LYS A 58 -10.53 -2.01 10.88
CA LYS A 58 -10.74 -3.33 11.48
C LYS A 58 -10.25 -3.39 12.92
N LYS A 59 -9.27 -2.57 13.26
CA LYS A 59 -8.70 -2.57 14.61
C LYS A 59 -9.51 -1.73 15.60
N LYS A 60 -10.38 -0.91 15.11
CA LYS A 60 -11.28 -0.14 15.95
C LYS A 60 -12.57 -0.92 16.16
#